data_ee8a1f5703b70375ac414946c625a232
#
_entry.id   ee8a1f5703b70375ac414946c625a232
#
_cell.length_a   1.000
_cell.length_b   1.000
_cell.length_c   1.000
_cell.angle_alpha   90.00
_cell.angle_beta   90.00
_cell.angle_gamma   90.00
#
_symmetry.space_group_name_H-M   'P 1'
#
loop_
_entity.id
_entity.type
_entity.pdbx_description
1 polymer ?
#
loop_
_entity_poly.entity_id
_entity_poly.type
_entity_poly.pdbx_seq_one_letter_code
_entity_poly.pdbx_strand_id
1 'polypeptide(L)'
;MANAVTHPGQDSDFALAGLSERARLWLLAVACFGVLLVISSMVALNTALPDIAIATSATQTQLTWVVDSYTLVLACLLLPAGALGDRYGRRGAMLVGLAIFAVASLIPALLSDPLIVIVSRGFAGAGAALIMPATLSLITAAYSKEERNKAVGIWAGVAGSGAVIGMLGSGALLNFWSWHSIFWAFAGAALTIFILTSTIASSRDADAKPLDWRGALVIGGAVATLVFGILEAPARGWTHPVVATSLGVGILLGLAFGFVEVRQRYPLLDVRLFTVPAFATGAATITVFFLSMFGYMFLLMQYMQLILGYSPSKTALALSPIMGPMLVLSVLSFWYLPRLGLRAVVFSGLMLIATGSICMLGIKLGSPYWRAAWPMLVMSTGIGLCTAPTTSVIMTTAPDDKQGVASAVNDASREIGAALGIALAGSMLAARYAKTLAPNLVGFPKAVGDAASTSLGQALEVARRLGPAGARLSEVSKMAFIDAMHSSLLVLGVLVAVSAVLIGLWAPGRDDQQLRPVRELLARRRPK
;
A
#
# COMPACT_ATOMS: atom_id res chain seq x y z
N MET A 1 -50.32 28.77 7.21
CA MET A 1 -49.85 27.36 7.36
C MET A 1 -49.12 26.98 6.07
N ALA A 2 -47.82 27.12 6.05
CA ALA A 2 -46.98 26.76 4.93
C ALA A 2 -46.52 25.31 5.14
N ASN A 3 -46.99 24.40 4.31
CA ASN A 3 -46.52 23.01 4.24
C ASN A 3 -45.03 23.02 3.79
N ALA A 4 -44.12 22.73 4.68
CA ALA A 4 -42.76 22.41 4.35
C ALA A 4 -42.78 21.07 3.62
N VAL A 5 -42.55 21.12 2.28
CA VAL A 5 -42.27 19.95 1.47
C VAL A 5 -40.86 19.47 1.86
N THR A 6 -40.79 18.48 2.73
CA THR A 6 -39.54 17.78 3.03
C THR A 6 -39.15 16.96 1.80
N HIS A 7 -38.06 17.35 1.14
CA HIS A 7 -37.44 16.55 0.08
C HIS A 7 -36.86 15.26 0.68
N PRO A 8 -37.18 14.06 0.15
CA PRO A 8 -36.72 12.78 0.70
C PRO A 8 -35.22 12.53 0.56
N GLY A 9 -34.44 13.46 -0.01
CA GLY A 9 -32.99 13.33 -0.23
C GLY A 9 -32.12 13.93 0.90
N GLN A 10 -32.67 14.75 1.80
CA GLN A 10 -31.89 15.35 2.90
C GLN A 10 -31.68 14.44 4.10
N ASP A 11 -32.45 13.34 4.23
CA ASP A 11 -32.45 12.51 5.46
C ASP A 11 -31.22 11.59 5.61
N SER A 12 -30.44 11.30 4.56
CA SER A 12 -29.35 10.32 4.66
C SER A 12 -28.00 10.91 5.10
N ASP A 13 -27.68 12.15 4.73
CA ASP A 13 -26.49 12.84 5.23
C ASP A 13 -26.71 13.39 6.64
N PHE A 14 -27.95 13.74 6.99
CA PHE A 14 -28.36 14.09 8.35
C PHE A 14 -28.21 12.92 9.34
N ALA A 15 -28.35 11.66 8.88
CA ALA A 15 -28.26 10.48 9.75
C ALA A 15 -26.86 10.28 10.37
N LEU A 16 -25.76 10.65 9.67
CA LEU A 16 -24.41 10.54 10.21
C LEU A 16 -23.96 11.80 10.96
N ALA A 17 -24.38 12.99 10.53
CA ALA A 17 -24.09 14.25 11.22
C ALA A 17 -24.71 14.35 12.61
N GLY A 18 -25.83 13.63 12.86
CA GLY A 18 -26.53 13.57 14.15
C GLY A 18 -26.08 12.46 15.09
N LEU A 19 -25.05 11.68 14.75
CA LEU A 19 -24.57 10.57 15.59
C LEU A 19 -24.01 11.07 16.92
N SER A 20 -24.35 10.35 18.01
CA SER A 20 -23.72 10.57 19.30
C SER A 20 -22.20 10.32 19.23
N GLU A 21 -21.45 10.92 20.13
CA GLU A 21 -19.98 10.73 20.20
C GLU A 21 -19.62 9.23 20.31
N ARG A 22 -20.36 8.47 21.11
CA ARG A 22 -20.17 7.01 21.24
C ARG A 22 -20.38 6.28 19.92
N ALA A 23 -21.41 6.64 19.16
CA ALA A 23 -21.67 6.01 17.86
C ALA A 23 -20.61 6.35 16.82
N ARG A 24 -20.06 7.58 16.83
CA ARG A 24 -18.92 7.99 15.98
C ARG A 24 -17.65 7.24 16.34
N LEU A 25 -17.33 7.10 17.64
CA LEU A 25 -16.17 6.33 18.09
C LEU A 25 -16.31 4.84 17.73
N TRP A 26 -17.51 4.28 17.84
CA TRP A 26 -17.79 2.90 17.45
C TRP A 26 -17.60 2.69 15.94
N LEU A 27 -18.12 3.58 15.10
CA LEU A 27 -17.93 3.56 13.66
C LEU A 27 -16.43 3.63 13.31
N LEU A 28 -15.67 4.52 13.97
CA LEU A 28 -14.23 4.63 13.78
C LEU A 28 -13.52 3.32 14.14
N ALA A 29 -13.86 2.69 15.25
CA ALA A 29 -13.28 1.42 15.67
C ALA A 29 -13.56 0.30 14.66
N VAL A 30 -14.81 0.17 14.19
CA VAL A 30 -15.19 -0.84 13.17
C VAL A 30 -14.47 -0.59 11.85
N ALA A 31 -14.35 0.66 11.40
CA ALA A 31 -13.60 1.02 10.22
C ALA A 31 -12.10 0.70 10.36
N CYS A 32 -11.52 0.95 11.53
CA CYS A 32 -10.14 0.59 11.84
C CYS A 32 -9.92 -0.93 11.81
N PHE A 33 -10.84 -1.74 12.32
CA PHE A 33 -10.76 -3.20 12.20
C PHE A 33 -10.86 -3.66 10.74
N GLY A 34 -11.71 -3.01 9.93
CA GLY A 34 -11.82 -3.30 8.50
C GLY A 34 -10.50 -3.08 7.74
N VAL A 35 -9.88 -1.92 7.91
CA VAL A 35 -8.60 -1.62 7.23
C VAL A 35 -7.46 -2.50 7.78
N LEU A 36 -7.46 -2.78 9.08
CA LEU A 36 -6.48 -3.68 9.69
C LEU A 36 -6.55 -5.08 9.08
N LEU A 37 -7.76 -5.65 8.89
CA LEU A 37 -7.97 -6.93 8.24
C LEU A 37 -7.38 -6.95 6.83
N VAL A 38 -7.68 -5.93 6.02
CA VAL A 38 -7.22 -5.83 4.63
C VAL A 38 -5.70 -5.78 4.55
N ILE A 39 -5.07 -4.87 5.30
CA ILE A 39 -3.61 -4.69 5.25
C ILE A 39 -2.87 -5.88 5.88
N SER A 40 -3.38 -6.45 6.97
CA SER A 40 -2.80 -7.66 7.56
C SER A 40 -2.84 -8.84 6.60
N SER A 41 -3.95 -9.04 5.87
CA SER A 41 -4.08 -10.11 4.89
C SER A 41 -3.13 -9.97 3.70
N MET A 42 -2.77 -8.74 3.32
CA MET A 42 -1.84 -8.44 2.23
C MET A 42 -0.44 -9.04 2.50
N VAL A 43 0.02 -9.01 3.74
CA VAL A 43 1.39 -9.39 4.09
C VAL A 43 1.52 -10.67 4.91
N ALA A 44 0.47 -11.11 5.59
CA ALA A 44 0.52 -12.26 6.51
C ALA A 44 0.99 -13.55 5.83
N LEU A 45 0.61 -13.80 4.59
CA LEU A 45 0.98 -15.03 3.88
C LEU A 45 2.46 -15.10 3.50
N ASN A 46 3.18 -13.98 3.46
CA ASN A 46 4.62 -14.02 3.20
C ASN A 46 5.39 -14.88 4.23
N THR A 47 4.89 -14.97 5.46
CA THR A 47 5.48 -15.83 6.49
C THR A 47 5.15 -17.32 6.31
N ALA A 48 4.04 -17.63 5.62
CA ALA A 48 3.54 -18.99 5.41
C ALA A 48 3.96 -19.61 4.07
N LEU A 49 4.57 -18.82 3.15
CA LEU A 49 4.95 -19.31 1.82
C LEU A 49 5.78 -20.61 1.83
N PRO A 50 6.80 -20.77 2.72
CA PRO A 50 7.54 -22.02 2.79
C PRO A 50 6.67 -23.23 3.15
N ASP A 51 5.76 -23.05 4.12
CA ASP A 51 4.86 -24.11 4.57
C ASP A 51 3.84 -24.48 3.49
N ILE A 52 3.31 -23.47 2.77
CA ILE A 52 2.43 -23.67 1.62
C ILE A 52 3.17 -24.43 0.52
N ALA A 53 4.42 -24.04 0.21
CA ALA A 53 5.24 -24.73 -0.80
C ALA A 53 5.42 -26.20 -0.52
N ILE A 54 5.73 -26.54 0.73
CA ILE A 54 5.92 -27.95 1.17
C ILE A 54 4.59 -28.72 1.12
N ALA A 55 3.52 -28.14 1.66
CA ALA A 55 2.23 -28.80 1.79
C ALA A 55 1.52 -29.01 0.44
N THR A 56 1.70 -28.10 -0.51
CA THR A 56 0.96 -28.10 -1.78
C THR A 56 1.82 -28.46 -2.99
N SER A 57 3.14 -28.63 -2.81
CA SER A 57 4.11 -28.79 -3.91
C SER A 57 4.05 -27.65 -4.94
N ALA A 58 3.66 -26.45 -4.52
CA ALA A 58 3.50 -25.28 -5.36
C ALA A 58 4.85 -24.84 -5.95
N THR A 59 4.83 -24.48 -7.23
CA THR A 59 5.98 -23.88 -7.90
C THR A 59 6.24 -22.46 -7.38
N GLN A 60 7.46 -21.95 -7.56
CA GLN A 60 7.81 -20.58 -7.16
C GLN A 60 6.88 -19.54 -7.80
N THR A 61 6.49 -19.72 -9.04
CA THR A 61 5.52 -18.85 -9.73
C THR A 61 4.15 -18.88 -9.06
N GLN A 62 3.66 -20.06 -8.67
CA GLN A 62 2.39 -20.17 -7.95
C GLN A 62 2.44 -19.49 -6.57
N LEU A 63 3.56 -19.63 -5.83
CA LEU A 63 3.75 -18.96 -4.54
C LEU A 63 3.73 -17.43 -4.69
N THR A 64 4.36 -16.89 -5.72
CA THR A 64 4.28 -15.46 -6.05
C THR A 64 2.82 -15.06 -6.31
N TRP A 65 2.07 -15.82 -7.11
CA TRP A 65 0.67 -15.55 -7.38
C TRP A 65 -0.25 -15.69 -6.16
N VAL A 66 0.08 -16.51 -5.17
CA VAL A 66 -0.66 -16.57 -3.89
C VAL A 66 -0.67 -15.19 -3.19
N VAL A 67 0.38 -14.42 -3.31
CA VAL A 67 0.46 -13.05 -2.74
C VAL A 67 -0.10 -12.01 -3.73
N ASP A 68 0.35 -12.05 -4.97
CA ASP A 68 0.12 -10.98 -5.95
C ASP A 68 -1.31 -10.94 -6.48
N SER A 69 -2.01 -12.09 -6.56
CA SER A 69 -3.41 -12.13 -7.00
C SER A 69 -4.33 -11.28 -6.13
N TYR A 70 -4.09 -11.25 -4.82
CA TYR A 70 -4.83 -10.39 -3.90
C TYR A 70 -4.60 -8.91 -4.19
N THR A 71 -3.34 -8.50 -4.26
CA THR A 71 -2.95 -7.10 -4.49
C THR A 71 -3.37 -6.60 -5.87
N LEU A 72 -3.24 -7.44 -6.90
CA LEU A 72 -3.63 -7.13 -8.26
C LEU A 72 -5.15 -6.87 -8.35
N VAL A 73 -5.96 -7.81 -7.84
CA VAL A 73 -7.42 -7.67 -7.89
C VAL A 73 -7.90 -6.52 -6.99
N LEU A 74 -7.30 -6.35 -5.81
CA LEU A 74 -7.55 -5.19 -4.96
C LEU A 74 -7.31 -3.90 -5.74
N ALA A 75 -6.14 -3.71 -6.32
CA ALA A 75 -5.77 -2.47 -7.00
C ALA A 75 -6.69 -2.13 -8.17
N CYS A 76 -7.04 -3.10 -9.01
CA CYS A 76 -7.89 -2.85 -10.19
C CYS A 76 -9.35 -2.56 -9.85
N LEU A 77 -9.85 -3.06 -8.71
CA LEU A 77 -11.24 -2.86 -8.30
C LEU A 77 -11.46 -1.68 -7.34
N LEU A 78 -10.41 -1.04 -6.80
CA LEU A 78 -10.52 0.05 -5.82
C LEU A 78 -11.43 1.19 -6.30
N LEU A 79 -11.20 1.73 -7.49
CA LEU A 79 -11.98 2.86 -8.03
C LEU A 79 -13.44 2.48 -8.33
N PRO A 80 -13.73 1.38 -9.04
CA PRO A 80 -15.09 0.90 -9.20
C PRO A 80 -15.81 0.65 -7.86
N ALA A 81 -15.12 0.05 -6.90
CA ALA A 81 -15.68 -0.27 -5.58
C ALA A 81 -15.99 0.98 -4.74
N GLY A 82 -15.13 2.02 -4.81
CA GLY A 82 -15.39 3.31 -4.19
C GLY A 82 -16.68 3.95 -4.72
N ALA A 83 -16.84 3.98 -6.04
CA ALA A 83 -18.03 4.51 -6.69
C ALA A 83 -19.31 3.68 -6.40
N LEU A 84 -19.18 2.35 -6.28
CA LEU A 84 -20.28 1.48 -5.85
C LEU A 84 -20.70 1.81 -4.41
N GLY A 85 -19.72 2.02 -3.51
CA GLY A 85 -19.97 2.41 -2.12
C GLY A 85 -20.71 3.74 -1.99
N ASP A 86 -20.31 4.75 -2.73
CA ASP A 86 -20.98 6.06 -2.74
C ASP A 86 -22.43 5.95 -3.23
N ARG A 87 -22.68 5.17 -4.29
CA ARG A 87 -24.00 5.02 -4.90
C ARG A 87 -24.96 4.16 -4.10
N TYR A 88 -24.52 2.96 -3.69
CA TYR A 88 -25.41 1.94 -3.09
C TYR A 88 -25.36 1.93 -1.56
N GLY A 89 -24.48 2.73 -0.98
CA GLY A 89 -24.29 2.87 0.46
C GLY A 89 -22.98 2.24 0.95
N ARG A 90 -22.21 3.04 1.65
CA ARG A 90 -20.84 2.71 2.12
C ARG A 90 -20.83 1.52 3.08
N ARG A 91 -21.79 1.46 4.03
CA ARG A 91 -21.97 0.30 4.91
C ARG A 91 -22.31 -0.96 4.13
N GLY A 92 -23.22 -0.88 3.14
CA GLY A 92 -23.60 -2.01 2.29
C GLY A 92 -22.41 -2.56 1.51
N ALA A 93 -21.61 -1.68 0.90
CA ALA A 93 -20.38 -2.07 0.20
C ALA A 93 -19.39 -2.78 1.13
N MET A 94 -19.19 -2.26 2.36
CA MET A 94 -18.32 -2.89 3.36
C MET A 94 -18.84 -4.27 3.77
N LEU A 95 -20.16 -4.44 3.99
CA LEU A 95 -20.76 -5.73 4.32
C LEU A 95 -20.58 -6.76 3.20
N VAL A 96 -20.84 -6.38 1.95
CA VAL A 96 -20.62 -7.25 0.79
C VAL A 96 -19.14 -7.63 0.67
N GLY A 97 -18.24 -6.67 0.83
CA GLY A 97 -16.80 -6.89 0.82
C GLY A 97 -16.35 -7.89 1.89
N LEU A 98 -16.84 -7.73 3.13
CA LEU A 98 -16.53 -8.63 4.25
C LEU A 98 -17.10 -10.04 4.03
N ALA A 99 -18.30 -10.17 3.45
CA ALA A 99 -18.88 -11.46 3.09
C ALA A 99 -18.03 -12.20 2.03
N ILE A 100 -17.66 -11.49 0.95
CA ILE A 100 -16.78 -12.03 -0.09
C ILE A 100 -15.44 -12.44 0.52
N PHE A 101 -14.84 -11.60 1.36
CA PHE A 101 -13.55 -11.85 2.00
C PHE A 101 -13.61 -13.06 2.93
N ALA A 102 -14.68 -13.20 3.73
CA ALA A 102 -14.87 -14.33 4.64
C ALA A 102 -14.98 -15.64 3.88
N VAL A 103 -15.85 -15.69 2.85
CA VAL A 103 -16.04 -16.88 2.01
C VAL A 103 -14.75 -17.24 1.28
N ALA A 104 -14.08 -16.26 0.68
CA ALA A 104 -12.81 -16.45 -0.01
C ALA A 104 -11.70 -16.96 0.92
N SER A 105 -11.71 -16.57 2.20
CA SER A 105 -10.75 -17.07 3.18
C SER A 105 -11.09 -18.48 3.68
N LEU A 106 -12.36 -18.89 3.72
CA LEU A 106 -12.75 -20.25 4.12
C LEU A 106 -12.29 -21.31 3.14
N ILE A 107 -12.23 -21.00 1.85
CA ILE A 107 -11.88 -21.98 0.80
C ILE A 107 -10.45 -22.53 1.00
N PRO A 108 -9.39 -21.72 1.12
CA PRO A 108 -8.03 -22.20 1.38
C PRO A 108 -7.84 -22.77 2.79
N ALA A 109 -8.74 -22.44 3.73
CA ALA A 109 -8.74 -23.05 5.06
C ALA A 109 -9.15 -24.54 5.03
N LEU A 110 -9.86 -24.95 3.96
CA LEU A 110 -10.39 -26.30 3.78
C LEU A 110 -9.70 -27.07 2.66
N LEU A 111 -9.15 -26.39 1.65
CA LEU A 111 -8.59 -27.00 0.43
C LEU A 111 -7.15 -26.52 0.21
N SER A 112 -6.25 -27.45 -0.11
CA SER A 112 -4.80 -27.20 -0.21
C SER A 112 -4.27 -27.17 -1.65
N ASP A 113 -5.14 -27.02 -2.66
CA ASP A 113 -4.70 -26.89 -4.05
C ASP A 113 -4.14 -25.49 -4.32
N PRO A 114 -2.93 -25.33 -4.90
CA PRO A 114 -2.31 -24.04 -5.13
C PRO A 114 -3.14 -23.09 -6.01
N LEU A 115 -3.82 -23.62 -7.03
CA LEU A 115 -4.64 -22.81 -7.92
C LEU A 115 -5.88 -22.29 -7.20
N ILE A 116 -6.50 -23.13 -6.36
CA ILE A 116 -7.63 -22.76 -5.53
C ILE A 116 -7.21 -21.64 -4.56
N VAL A 117 -6.03 -21.76 -3.92
CA VAL A 117 -5.49 -20.71 -3.04
C VAL A 117 -5.33 -19.40 -3.82
N ILE A 118 -4.71 -19.41 -5.00
CA ILE A 118 -4.51 -18.22 -5.85
C ILE A 118 -5.85 -17.55 -6.20
N VAL A 119 -6.82 -18.35 -6.69
CA VAL A 119 -8.15 -17.83 -7.08
C VAL A 119 -8.88 -17.25 -5.87
N SER A 120 -8.84 -17.93 -4.74
CA SER A 120 -9.45 -17.46 -3.49
C SER A 120 -8.81 -16.16 -3.01
N ARG A 121 -7.49 -16.01 -3.15
CA ARG A 121 -6.79 -14.75 -2.87
C ARG A 121 -7.27 -13.61 -3.76
N GLY A 122 -7.50 -13.87 -5.05
CA GLY A 122 -8.10 -12.89 -5.95
C GLY A 122 -9.50 -12.44 -5.47
N PHE A 123 -10.37 -13.38 -5.08
CA PHE A 123 -11.70 -13.05 -4.51
C PHE A 123 -11.58 -12.30 -3.18
N ALA A 124 -10.64 -12.66 -2.31
CA ALA A 124 -10.37 -11.90 -1.09
C ALA A 124 -9.92 -10.46 -1.41
N GLY A 125 -9.10 -10.27 -2.46
CA GLY A 125 -8.73 -8.95 -2.99
C GLY A 125 -9.93 -8.14 -3.48
N ALA A 126 -10.90 -8.78 -4.15
CA ALA A 126 -12.16 -8.13 -4.55
C ALA A 126 -12.99 -7.69 -3.33
N GLY A 127 -13.08 -8.54 -2.30
CA GLY A 127 -13.70 -8.16 -1.02
C GLY A 127 -12.99 -6.97 -0.37
N ALA A 128 -11.67 -6.99 -0.32
CA ALA A 128 -10.84 -5.92 0.22
C ALA A 128 -11.02 -4.60 -0.51
N ALA A 129 -11.18 -4.63 -1.83
CA ALA A 129 -11.46 -3.45 -2.67
C ALA A 129 -12.76 -2.73 -2.29
N LEU A 130 -13.77 -3.46 -1.82
CA LEU A 130 -15.01 -2.88 -1.29
C LEU A 130 -14.86 -2.37 0.14
N ILE A 131 -14.08 -3.05 0.98
CA ILE A 131 -13.88 -2.70 2.39
C ILE A 131 -13.07 -1.39 2.51
N MET A 132 -11.95 -1.31 1.81
CA MET A 132 -10.93 -0.29 2.03
C MET A 132 -11.45 1.14 1.79
N PRO A 133 -12.03 1.50 0.61
CA PRO A 133 -12.62 2.81 0.39
C PRO A 133 -13.81 3.09 1.30
N ALA A 134 -14.63 2.06 1.60
CA ALA A 134 -15.80 2.22 2.46
C ALA A 134 -15.43 2.63 3.89
N THR A 135 -14.33 2.10 4.47
CA THR A 135 -13.89 2.44 5.82
C THR A 135 -13.55 3.92 5.96
N LEU A 136 -12.76 4.47 5.04
CA LEU A 136 -12.34 5.87 5.09
C LEU A 136 -13.51 6.82 4.76
N SER A 137 -14.34 6.47 3.77
CA SER A 137 -15.49 7.29 3.40
C SER A 137 -16.59 7.33 4.47
N LEU A 138 -16.78 6.24 5.24
CA LEU A 138 -17.66 6.24 6.41
C LEU A 138 -17.14 7.18 7.51
N ILE A 139 -15.84 7.16 7.78
CA ILE A 139 -15.22 8.07 8.77
C ILE A 139 -15.41 9.53 8.34
N THR A 140 -15.09 9.86 7.10
CA THR A 140 -15.17 11.24 6.61
C THR A 140 -16.58 11.78 6.55
N ALA A 141 -17.59 10.92 6.38
CA ALA A 141 -19.01 11.29 6.45
C ALA A 141 -19.54 11.45 7.90
N ALA A 142 -18.96 10.72 8.86
CA ALA A 142 -19.42 10.74 10.26
C ALA A 142 -18.82 11.86 11.11
N TYR A 143 -17.66 12.40 10.70
CA TYR A 143 -16.93 13.43 11.46
C TYR A 143 -17.01 14.80 10.81
N SER A 144 -17.17 15.85 11.63
CA SER A 144 -17.12 17.24 11.19
C SER A 144 -15.75 17.57 10.56
N LYS A 145 -15.68 18.63 9.77
CA LYS A 145 -14.43 19.06 9.14
C LYS A 145 -13.29 19.30 10.15
N GLU A 146 -13.62 19.76 11.34
CA GLU A 146 -12.68 20.05 12.42
C GLU A 146 -12.12 18.77 13.07
N GLU A 147 -12.97 17.75 13.24
CA GLU A 147 -12.61 16.49 13.89
C GLU A 147 -12.08 15.44 12.91
N ARG A 148 -12.34 15.61 11.60
CA ARG A 148 -11.99 14.67 10.52
C ARG A 148 -10.51 14.33 10.50
N ASN A 149 -9.63 15.33 10.67
CA ASN A 149 -8.18 15.14 10.68
C ASN A 149 -7.73 14.18 11.77
N LYS A 150 -8.33 14.24 12.96
CA LYS A 150 -8.01 13.33 14.06
C LYS A 150 -8.48 11.91 13.77
N ALA A 151 -9.71 11.75 13.29
CA ALA A 151 -10.27 10.43 12.96
C ALA A 151 -9.50 9.74 11.82
N VAL A 152 -9.19 10.49 10.75
CA VAL A 152 -8.35 10.02 9.63
C VAL A 152 -6.94 9.69 10.11
N GLY A 153 -6.38 10.48 11.05
CA GLY A 153 -5.08 10.21 11.64
C GLY A 153 -5.02 8.88 12.38
N ILE A 154 -6.05 8.55 13.17
CA ILE A 154 -6.16 7.25 13.86
C ILE A 154 -6.27 6.12 12.84
N TRP A 155 -7.17 6.24 11.86
CA TRP A 155 -7.36 5.24 10.82
C TRP A 155 -6.05 5.01 10.03
N ALA A 156 -5.36 6.08 9.62
CA ALA A 156 -4.12 6.00 8.88
C ALA A 156 -2.98 5.35 9.69
N GLY A 157 -2.92 5.63 11.00
CA GLY A 157 -1.99 4.98 11.91
C GLY A 157 -2.24 3.47 12.01
N VAL A 158 -3.50 3.06 12.17
CA VAL A 158 -3.89 1.65 12.21
C VAL A 158 -3.58 0.95 10.88
N ALA A 159 -3.94 1.58 9.74
CA ALA A 159 -3.64 1.06 8.42
C ALA A 159 -2.13 0.81 8.24
N GLY A 160 -1.32 1.78 8.61
CA GLY A 160 0.13 1.65 8.49
C GLY A 160 0.75 0.59 9.40
N SER A 161 0.14 0.32 10.55
CA SER A 161 0.60 -0.73 11.47
C SER A 161 0.14 -2.12 11.06
N GLY A 162 -0.85 -2.22 10.16
CA GLY A 162 -1.49 -3.46 9.76
C GLY A 162 -0.53 -4.51 9.19
N ALA A 163 0.50 -4.07 8.44
CA ALA A 163 1.51 -4.96 7.88
C ALA A 163 2.30 -5.71 8.97
N VAL A 164 2.77 -4.98 10.00
CA VAL A 164 3.53 -5.58 11.10
C VAL A 164 2.63 -6.47 11.95
N ILE A 165 1.40 -6.04 12.24
CA ILE A 165 0.42 -6.83 12.99
C ILE A 165 0.08 -8.11 12.23
N GLY A 166 -0.10 -8.05 10.91
CA GLY A 166 -0.34 -9.21 10.07
C GLY A 166 0.81 -10.22 10.11
N MET A 167 2.04 -9.75 10.00
CA MET A 167 3.24 -10.61 10.07
C MET A 167 3.42 -11.23 11.46
N LEU A 168 3.25 -10.47 12.54
CA LEU A 168 3.35 -10.97 13.90
C LEU A 168 2.25 -11.99 14.21
N GLY A 169 1.00 -11.69 13.80
CA GLY A 169 -0.14 -12.57 13.99
C GLY A 169 0.00 -13.89 13.23
N SER A 170 0.39 -13.83 11.95
CA SER A 170 0.63 -15.04 11.15
C SER A 170 1.81 -15.84 11.68
N GLY A 171 2.91 -15.19 12.06
CA GLY A 171 4.04 -15.87 12.69
C GLY A 171 3.67 -16.56 14.01
N ALA A 172 2.84 -15.91 14.84
CA ALA A 172 2.33 -16.51 16.07
C ALA A 172 1.45 -17.74 15.79
N LEU A 173 0.55 -17.65 14.80
CA LEU A 173 -0.29 -18.78 14.41
C LEU A 173 0.54 -19.96 13.90
N LEU A 174 1.56 -19.73 13.09
CA LEU A 174 2.43 -20.76 12.53
C LEU A 174 3.31 -21.46 13.58
N ASN A 175 3.53 -20.84 14.74
CA ASN A 175 4.25 -21.51 15.84
C ASN A 175 3.45 -22.67 16.47
N PHE A 176 2.13 -22.64 16.38
CA PHE A 176 1.26 -23.59 17.05
C PHE A 176 0.40 -24.44 16.10
N TRP A 177 0.12 -23.90 14.90
CA TRP A 177 -0.80 -24.52 13.93
C TRP A 177 -0.24 -24.45 12.52
N SER A 178 -0.89 -25.19 11.60
CA SER A 178 -0.55 -25.16 10.18
C SER A 178 -0.93 -23.83 9.50
N TRP A 179 -0.42 -23.59 8.30
CA TRP A 179 -0.70 -22.39 7.50
C TRP A 179 -2.21 -22.14 7.25
N HIS A 180 -3.06 -23.18 7.29
CA HIS A 180 -4.51 -23.04 7.21
C HIS A 180 -5.10 -22.18 8.33
N SER A 181 -4.45 -22.13 9.49
CA SER A 181 -4.90 -21.34 10.64
C SER A 181 -4.97 -19.85 10.35
N ILE A 182 -4.12 -19.34 9.45
CA ILE A 182 -4.13 -17.94 9.01
C ILE A 182 -5.45 -17.65 8.28
N PHE A 183 -5.89 -18.54 7.42
CA PHE A 183 -7.14 -18.38 6.67
C PHE A 183 -8.37 -18.52 7.58
N TRP A 184 -8.35 -19.43 8.56
CA TRP A 184 -9.38 -19.49 9.60
C TRP A 184 -9.46 -18.22 10.42
N ALA A 185 -8.31 -17.64 10.79
CA ALA A 185 -8.26 -16.36 11.51
C ALA A 185 -8.84 -15.21 10.67
N PHE A 186 -8.52 -15.16 9.38
CA PHE A 186 -9.09 -14.15 8.47
C PHE A 186 -10.58 -14.31 8.26
N ALA A 187 -11.07 -15.53 8.08
CA ALA A 187 -12.50 -15.79 7.94
C ALA A 187 -13.27 -15.41 9.22
N GLY A 188 -12.76 -15.78 10.38
CA GLY A 188 -13.34 -15.44 11.67
C GLY A 188 -13.32 -13.93 11.95
N ALA A 189 -12.21 -13.25 11.65
CA ALA A 189 -12.10 -11.80 11.78
C ALA A 189 -13.06 -11.08 10.82
N ALA A 190 -13.15 -11.50 9.56
CA ALA A 190 -14.07 -10.91 8.58
C ALA A 190 -15.54 -11.08 9.02
N LEU A 191 -15.93 -12.26 9.52
CA LEU A 191 -17.27 -12.51 10.04
C LEU A 191 -17.56 -11.65 11.27
N THR A 192 -16.61 -11.55 12.19
CA THR A 192 -16.73 -10.67 13.37
C THR A 192 -16.94 -9.22 12.95
N ILE A 193 -16.10 -8.70 12.04
CA ILE A 193 -16.22 -7.34 11.55
C ILE A 193 -17.52 -7.15 10.76
N PHE A 194 -18.00 -8.15 10.04
CA PHE A 194 -19.30 -8.12 9.36
C PHE A 194 -20.44 -7.89 10.36
N ILE A 195 -20.45 -8.64 11.46
CA ILE A 195 -21.44 -8.47 12.54
C ILE A 195 -21.35 -7.06 13.15
N LEU A 196 -20.14 -6.58 13.47
CA LEU A 196 -19.92 -5.25 13.99
C LEU A 196 -20.34 -4.16 12.99
N THR A 197 -20.05 -4.34 11.70
CA THR A 197 -20.45 -3.42 10.62
C THR A 197 -21.98 -3.34 10.48
N SER A 198 -22.71 -4.41 10.77
CA SER A 198 -24.16 -4.40 10.74
C SER A 198 -24.80 -3.45 11.77
N THR A 199 -24.06 -3.08 12.83
CA THR A 199 -24.52 -2.20 13.92
C THR A 199 -24.23 -0.72 13.68
N ILE A 200 -23.43 -0.33 12.69
CA ILE A 200 -23.10 1.07 12.39
C ILE A 200 -24.15 1.69 11.45
N ALA A 201 -24.27 3.02 11.48
CA ALA A 201 -25.11 3.75 10.55
C ALA A 201 -24.56 3.71 9.11
N SER A 202 -25.43 3.83 8.12
CA SER A 202 -25.07 3.89 6.70
C SER A 202 -25.14 5.32 6.19
N SER A 203 -24.30 5.63 5.19
CA SER A 203 -24.44 6.81 4.36
C SER A 203 -24.39 6.40 2.89
N ARG A 204 -25.11 7.15 2.08
CA ARG A 204 -25.07 7.04 0.62
C ARG A 204 -25.27 8.42 0.02
N ASP A 205 -24.84 8.61 -1.21
CA ASP A 205 -25.19 9.80 -1.96
C ASP A 205 -26.69 9.79 -2.26
N ALA A 206 -27.40 10.83 -1.78
CA ALA A 206 -28.84 10.98 -1.99
C ALA A 206 -29.20 11.23 -3.47
N ASP A 207 -28.32 11.92 -4.20
CA ASP A 207 -28.46 12.27 -5.61
C ASP A 207 -27.62 11.36 -6.52
N ALA A 208 -27.48 10.07 -6.17
CA ALA A 208 -26.62 9.11 -6.83
C ALA A 208 -26.86 9.07 -8.36
N LYS A 209 -25.90 9.58 -9.11
CA LYS A 209 -25.88 9.61 -10.58
C LYS A 209 -25.63 8.20 -11.15
N PRO A 210 -25.99 7.93 -12.43
CA PRO A 210 -25.67 6.66 -13.06
C PRO A 210 -24.19 6.33 -12.96
N LEU A 211 -23.85 5.09 -12.58
CA LEU A 211 -22.46 4.64 -12.51
C LEU A 211 -21.90 4.51 -13.93
N ASP A 212 -20.75 5.11 -14.17
CA ASP A 212 -20.01 4.92 -15.43
C ASP A 212 -19.29 3.56 -15.44
N TRP A 213 -20.02 2.51 -15.84
CA TRP A 213 -19.44 1.16 -15.97
C TRP A 213 -18.33 1.08 -17.01
N ARG A 214 -18.38 1.93 -18.06
CA ARG A 214 -17.34 1.96 -19.09
C ARG A 214 -16.06 2.55 -18.53
N GLY A 215 -16.14 3.69 -17.85
CA GLY A 215 -15.02 4.27 -17.14
C GLY A 215 -14.45 3.32 -16.09
N ALA A 216 -15.31 2.65 -15.32
CA ALA A 216 -14.91 1.67 -14.31
C ALA A 216 -14.10 0.49 -14.91
N LEU A 217 -14.54 -0.06 -16.05
CA LEU A 217 -13.83 -1.14 -16.74
C LEU A 217 -12.51 -0.66 -17.34
N VAL A 218 -12.46 0.53 -17.94
CA VAL A 218 -11.25 1.08 -18.54
C VAL A 218 -10.19 1.37 -17.49
N ILE A 219 -10.56 2.03 -16.38
CA ILE A 219 -9.60 2.33 -15.31
C ILE A 219 -9.17 1.06 -14.57
N GLY A 220 -10.08 0.14 -14.30
CA GLY A 220 -9.76 -1.17 -13.73
C GLY A 220 -8.78 -1.94 -14.61
N GLY A 221 -9.00 -1.98 -15.93
CA GLY A 221 -8.10 -2.58 -16.90
C GLY A 221 -6.74 -1.86 -16.99
N ALA A 222 -6.75 -0.51 -16.92
CA ALA A 222 -5.51 0.29 -16.88
C ALA A 222 -4.65 -0.05 -15.67
N VAL A 223 -5.26 -0.04 -14.48
CA VAL A 223 -4.56 -0.35 -13.22
C VAL A 223 -4.12 -1.81 -13.22
N ALA A 224 -4.98 -2.75 -13.64
CA ALA A 224 -4.64 -4.18 -13.68
C ALA A 224 -3.42 -4.45 -14.58
N THR A 225 -3.41 -3.91 -15.80
CA THR A 225 -2.29 -4.11 -16.73
C THR A 225 -1.03 -3.39 -16.28
N LEU A 226 -1.14 -2.20 -15.70
CA LEU A 226 -0.01 -1.46 -15.15
C LEU A 226 0.62 -2.21 -13.97
N VAL A 227 -0.19 -2.60 -12.98
CA VAL A 227 0.28 -3.31 -11.78
C VAL A 227 0.83 -4.69 -12.15
N PHE A 228 0.17 -5.42 -13.06
CA PHE A 228 0.69 -6.70 -13.58
C PHE A 228 2.08 -6.53 -14.22
N GLY A 229 2.25 -5.53 -15.10
CA GLY A 229 3.54 -5.25 -15.71
C GLY A 229 4.63 -4.90 -14.68
N ILE A 230 4.28 -4.14 -13.64
CA ILE A 230 5.20 -3.79 -12.55
C ILE A 230 5.59 -5.04 -11.74
N LEU A 231 4.65 -5.90 -11.39
CA LEU A 231 4.91 -7.12 -10.60
C LEU A 231 5.77 -8.15 -11.36
N GLU A 232 5.60 -8.26 -12.67
CA GLU A 232 6.39 -9.17 -13.52
C GLU A 232 7.79 -8.62 -13.88
N ALA A 233 8.02 -7.31 -13.74
CA ALA A 233 9.26 -6.66 -14.14
C ALA A 233 10.53 -7.19 -13.42
N PRO A 234 10.55 -7.48 -12.11
CA PRO A 234 11.72 -8.04 -11.43
C PRO A 234 12.11 -9.43 -11.92
N ALA A 235 11.12 -10.27 -12.30
CA ALA A 235 11.34 -11.65 -12.71
C ALA A 235 11.74 -11.76 -14.20
N ARG A 236 11.08 -10.98 -15.06
CA ARG A 236 11.25 -11.06 -16.54
C ARG A 236 12.19 -10.00 -17.10
N GLY A 237 12.40 -8.90 -16.38
CA GLY A 237 13.11 -7.71 -16.86
C GLY A 237 12.17 -6.67 -17.50
N TRP A 238 12.53 -5.40 -17.33
CA TRP A 238 11.72 -4.25 -17.78
C TRP A 238 11.53 -4.18 -19.31
N THR A 239 12.45 -4.74 -20.08
CA THR A 239 12.41 -4.77 -21.56
C THR A 239 11.70 -5.99 -22.12
N HIS A 240 11.30 -6.95 -21.29
CA HIS A 240 10.60 -8.14 -21.74
C HIS A 240 9.26 -7.76 -22.41
N PRO A 241 8.90 -8.34 -23.58
CA PRO A 241 7.70 -7.94 -24.33
C PRO A 241 6.42 -7.93 -23.48
N VAL A 242 6.21 -8.94 -22.64
CA VAL A 242 5.03 -9.00 -21.74
C VAL A 242 4.99 -7.82 -20.78
N VAL A 243 6.14 -7.44 -20.18
CA VAL A 243 6.23 -6.30 -19.25
C VAL A 243 6.01 -5.00 -20.00
N ALA A 244 6.76 -4.78 -21.08
CA ALA A 244 6.68 -3.55 -21.87
C ALA A 244 5.28 -3.33 -22.46
N THR A 245 4.64 -4.38 -23.01
CA THR A 245 3.27 -4.29 -23.53
C THR A 245 2.26 -4.04 -22.43
N SER A 246 2.35 -4.71 -21.27
CA SER A 246 1.44 -4.49 -20.14
C SER A 246 1.54 -3.07 -19.62
N LEU A 247 2.75 -2.54 -19.43
CA LEU A 247 2.95 -1.15 -19.00
C LEU A 247 2.45 -0.16 -20.06
N GLY A 248 2.76 -0.40 -21.34
CA GLY A 248 2.28 0.44 -22.45
C GLY A 248 0.77 0.48 -22.56
N VAL A 249 0.12 -0.68 -22.51
CA VAL A 249 -1.35 -0.79 -22.52
C VAL A 249 -1.96 -0.11 -21.29
N GLY A 250 -1.39 -0.33 -20.10
CA GLY A 250 -1.87 0.31 -18.87
C GLY A 250 -1.81 1.83 -18.93
N ILE A 251 -0.69 2.39 -19.42
CA ILE A 251 -0.54 3.84 -19.62
C ILE A 251 -1.53 4.36 -20.66
N LEU A 252 -1.66 3.69 -21.80
CA LEU A 252 -2.59 4.10 -22.87
C LEU A 252 -4.05 4.08 -22.40
N LEU A 253 -4.46 3.03 -21.68
CA LEU A 253 -5.80 2.95 -21.10
C LEU A 253 -6.02 4.04 -20.05
N GLY A 254 -5.04 4.34 -19.21
CA GLY A 254 -5.10 5.43 -18.23
C GLY A 254 -5.24 6.81 -18.88
N LEU A 255 -4.50 7.08 -19.96
CA LEU A 255 -4.63 8.31 -20.75
C LEU A 255 -5.99 8.39 -21.45
N ALA A 256 -6.45 7.29 -22.05
CA ALA A 256 -7.77 7.19 -22.68
C ALA A 256 -8.89 7.43 -21.67
N PHE A 257 -8.80 6.84 -20.48
CA PHE A 257 -9.72 7.09 -19.37
C PHE A 257 -9.74 8.59 -19.02
N GLY A 258 -8.59 9.21 -18.77
CA GLY A 258 -8.52 10.63 -18.45
C GLY A 258 -9.14 11.52 -19.54
N PHE A 259 -8.89 11.19 -20.82
CA PHE A 259 -9.46 11.93 -21.94
C PHE A 259 -10.98 11.78 -22.05
N VAL A 260 -11.52 10.59 -21.79
CA VAL A 260 -12.97 10.32 -21.81
C VAL A 260 -13.64 11.00 -20.63
N GLU A 261 -13.09 10.86 -19.42
CA GLU A 261 -13.64 11.42 -18.18
C GLU A 261 -13.78 12.95 -18.21
N VAL A 262 -12.82 13.65 -18.80
CA VAL A 262 -12.94 15.12 -18.99
C VAL A 262 -14.17 15.53 -19.78
N ARG A 263 -14.67 14.66 -20.67
CA ARG A 263 -15.82 14.90 -21.55
C ARG A 263 -17.12 14.32 -21.04
N GLN A 264 -17.09 13.45 -20.04
CA GLN A 264 -18.26 12.83 -19.45
C GLN A 264 -19.10 13.85 -18.65
N ARG A 265 -20.44 13.72 -18.79
CA ARG A 265 -21.38 14.52 -17.98
C ARG A 265 -21.40 14.07 -16.50
N TYR A 266 -21.20 12.78 -16.27
CA TYR A 266 -21.16 12.16 -14.95
C TYR A 266 -19.90 11.27 -14.86
N PRO A 267 -18.72 11.88 -14.64
CA PRO A 267 -17.48 11.12 -14.59
C PRO A 267 -17.42 10.23 -13.36
N LEU A 268 -16.82 9.03 -13.52
CA LEU A 268 -16.49 8.14 -12.40
C LEU A 268 -15.53 8.84 -11.45
N LEU A 269 -14.46 9.41 -12.03
CA LEU A 269 -13.46 10.19 -11.32
C LEU A 269 -13.31 11.55 -12.01
N ASP A 270 -13.63 12.63 -11.34
CA ASP A 270 -13.33 13.94 -11.90
C ASP A 270 -11.81 14.17 -11.91
N VAL A 271 -11.18 13.84 -13.04
CA VAL A 271 -9.74 13.99 -13.23
C VAL A 271 -9.27 15.44 -13.08
N ARG A 272 -10.20 16.43 -13.10
CA ARG A 272 -9.89 17.82 -12.82
C ARG A 272 -9.45 18.04 -11.37
N LEU A 273 -9.78 17.12 -10.44
CA LEU A 273 -9.27 17.15 -9.07
C LEU A 273 -7.72 17.12 -9.04
N PHE A 274 -7.07 16.47 -10.01
CA PHE A 274 -5.62 16.50 -10.13
C PHE A 274 -5.05 17.85 -10.60
N THR A 275 -5.90 18.78 -11.05
CA THR A 275 -5.47 20.17 -11.29
C THR A 275 -5.45 20.99 -10.00
N VAL A 276 -6.07 20.51 -8.92
CA VAL A 276 -6.01 21.11 -7.60
C VAL A 276 -4.70 20.69 -6.93
N PRO A 277 -3.80 21.64 -6.63
CA PRO A 277 -2.46 21.31 -6.11
C PRO A 277 -2.48 20.47 -4.83
N ALA A 278 -3.42 20.71 -3.94
CA ALA A 278 -3.57 19.96 -2.69
C ALA A 278 -3.87 18.48 -2.95
N PHE A 279 -4.79 18.17 -3.86
CA PHE A 279 -5.16 16.80 -4.23
C PHE A 279 -4.01 16.09 -4.95
N ALA A 280 -3.45 16.73 -5.99
CA ALA A 280 -2.37 16.14 -6.78
C ALA A 280 -1.11 15.86 -5.95
N THR A 281 -0.70 16.82 -5.11
CA THR A 281 0.47 16.63 -4.24
C THR A 281 0.21 15.63 -3.12
N GLY A 282 -1.02 15.54 -2.62
CA GLY A 282 -1.44 14.49 -1.69
C GLY A 282 -1.26 13.09 -2.30
N ALA A 283 -1.85 12.83 -3.48
CA ALA A 283 -1.75 11.55 -4.19
C ALA A 283 -0.30 11.22 -4.56
N ALA A 284 0.46 12.19 -5.11
CA ALA A 284 1.87 12.00 -5.45
C ALA A 284 2.72 11.67 -4.22
N THR A 285 2.49 12.35 -3.08
CA THR A 285 3.21 12.08 -1.83
C THR A 285 2.95 10.66 -1.35
N ILE A 286 1.68 10.21 -1.38
CA ILE A 286 1.32 8.83 -0.98
C ILE A 286 2.05 7.83 -1.86
N THR A 287 2.02 8.00 -3.18
CA THR A 287 2.72 7.11 -4.11
C THR A 287 4.22 7.05 -3.81
N VAL A 288 4.86 8.20 -3.59
CA VAL A 288 6.31 8.28 -3.35
C VAL A 288 6.71 7.67 -2.01
N PHE A 289 5.98 7.95 -0.93
CA PHE A 289 6.38 7.37 0.35
C PHE A 289 6.04 5.88 0.45
N PHE A 290 4.96 5.40 -0.17
CA PHE A 290 4.68 3.96 -0.27
C PHE A 290 5.72 3.24 -1.13
N LEU A 291 6.13 3.83 -2.25
CA LEU A 291 7.25 3.33 -3.06
C LEU A 291 8.51 3.14 -2.20
N SER A 292 8.88 4.18 -1.45
CA SER A 292 10.07 4.09 -0.59
C SER A 292 9.89 3.08 0.54
N MET A 293 8.75 3.10 1.22
CA MET A 293 8.47 2.21 2.35
C MET A 293 8.53 0.74 1.96
N PHE A 294 7.83 0.35 0.89
CA PHE A 294 7.78 -1.05 0.46
C PHE A 294 9.08 -1.52 -0.18
N GLY A 295 9.75 -0.65 -0.97
CA GLY A 295 11.08 -0.96 -1.49
C GLY A 295 12.12 -1.14 -0.36
N TYR A 296 12.10 -0.27 0.63
CA TYR A 296 12.93 -0.37 1.83
C TYR A 296 12.64 -1.64 2.63
N MET A 297 11.36 -1.94 2.90
CA MET A 297 10.95 -3.15 3.60
C MET A 297 11.40 -4.42 2.89
N PHE A 298 11.28 -4.47 1.57
CA PHE A 298 11.74 -5.59 0.76
C PHE A 298 13.24 -5.88 0.94
N LEU A 299 14.06 -4.81 0.92
CA LEU A 299 15.52 -4.93 1.11
C LEU A 299 15.86 -5.33 2.56
N LEU A 300 15.19 -4.71 3.52
CA LEU A 300 15.48 -4.89 4.94
C LEU A 300 15.07 -6.26 5.46
N MET A 301 13.94 -6.80 4.98
CA MET A 301 13.53 -8.18 5.31
C MET A 301 14.58 -9.19 4.87
N GLN A 302 15.09 -9.07 3.64
CA GLN A 302 16.15 -9.95 3.13
C GLN A 302 17.45 -9.78 3.92
N TYR A 303 17.85 -8.54 4.25
CA TYR A 303 18.99 -8.27 5.10
C TYR A 303 18.87 -8.96 6.48
N MET A 304 17.72 -8.80 7.14
CA MET A 304 17.50 -9.42 8.45
C MET A 304 17.49 -10.95 8.41
N GLN A 305 16.88 -11.54 7.38
CA GLN A 305 16.77 -12.99 7.28
C GLN A 305 18.06 -13.64 6.75
N LEU A 306 18.64 -13.11 5.68
CA LEU A 306 19.76 -13.74 4.98
C LEU A 306 21.14 -13.33 5.53
N ILE A 307 21.28 -12.12 6.06
CA ILE A 307 22.55 -11.63 6.64
C ILE A 307 22.59 -11.80 8.14
N LEU A 308 21.56 -11.35 8.88
CA LEU A 308 21.49 -11.48 10.32
C LEU A 308 21.01 -12.84 10.80
N GLY A 309 20.46 -13.69 9.89
CA GLY A 309 19.96 -15.03 10.21
C GLY A 309 18.71 -15.01 11.11
N TYR A 310 17.90 -13.95 11.04
CA TYR A 310 16.69 -13.87 11.85
C TYR A 310 15.60 -14.78 11.28
N SER A 311 14.85 -15.44 12.17
CA SER A 311 13.60 -16.11 11.78
C SER A 311 12.56 -15.09 11.29
N PRO A 312 11.55 -15.51 10.52
CA PRO A 312 10.46 -14.62 10.10
C PRO A 312 9.81 -13.87 11.27
N SER A 313 9.53 -14.56 12.38
CA SER A 313 8.94 -13.94 13.58
C SER A 313 9.89 -12.91 14.24
N LYS A 314 11.19 -13.23 14.34
CA LYS A 314 12.20 -12.29 14.84
C LYS A 314 12.36 -11.08 13.92
N THR A 315 12.26 -11.28 12.60
CA THR A 315 12.27 -10.20 11.60
C THR A 315 11.08 -9.27 11.80
N ALA A 316 9.87 -9.82 11.96
CA ALA A 316 8.68 -9.02 12.22
C ALA A 316 8.80 -8.20 13.52
N LEU A 317 9.33 -8.80 14.59
CA LEU A 317 9.62 -8.09 15.84
C LEU A 317 10.68 -6.99 15.64
N ALA A 318 11.73 -7.28 14.87
CA ALA A 318 12.78 -6.31 14.57
C ALA A 318 12.29 -5.14 13.69
N LEU A 319 11.22 -5.32 12.94
CA LEU A 319 10.56 -4.26 12.16
C LEU A 319 9.54 -3.45 12.97
N SER A 320 9.10 -3.95 14.14
CA SER A 320 8.06 -3.29 14.95
C SER A 320 8.38 -1.85 15.39
N PRO A 321 9.65 -1.40 15.57
CA PRO A 321 9.95 -0.01 15.92
C PRO A 321 9.42 1.01 14.89
N ILE A 322 9.16 0.61 13.64
CA ILE A 322 8.54 1.47 12.61
C ILE A 322 7.14 1.93 13.03
N MET A 323 6.41 1.12 13.79
CA MET A 323 5.04 1.43 14.18
C MET A 323 4.93 2.64 15.12
N GLY A 324 5.88 2.80 16.04
CA GLY A 324 5.82 3.84 17.08
C GLY A 324 5.69 5.26 16.52
N PRO A 325 6.72 5.77 15.81
CA PRO A 325 6.66 7.12 15.25
C PRO A 325 5.50 7.30 14.26
N MET A 326 5.19 6.27 13.47
CA MET A 326 4.12 6.32 12.48
C MET A 326 2.74 6.50 13.12
N LEU A 327 2.42 5.72 14.16
CA LEU A 327 1.17 5.85 14.92
C LEU A 327 1.07 7.20 15.60
N VAL A 328 2.09 7.56 16.37
CA VAL A 328 2.10 8.80 17.17
C VAL A 328 1.94 10.03 16.28
N LEU A 329 2.73 10.14 15.22
CA LEU A 329 2.69 11.30 14.34
C LEU A 329 1.43 11.35 13.47
N SER A 330 0.92 10.20 13.03
CA SER A 330 -0.36 10.16 12.31
C SER A 330 -1.50 10.70 13.18
N VAL A 331 -1.57 10.29 14.45
CA VAL A 331 -2.58 10.80 15.40
C VAL A 331 -2.35 12.28 15.68
N LEU A 332 -1.11 12.72 15.89
CA LEU A 332 -0.79 14.12 16.19
C LEU A 332 -0.94 15.07 14.99
N SER A 333 -1.28 14.55 13.81
CA SER A 333 -1.42 15.35 12.58
C SER A 333 -2.40 16.51 12.73
N PHE A 334 -3.47 16.35 13.51
CA PHE A 334 -4.45 17.42 13.81
C PHE A 334 -3.81 18.63 14.49
N TRP A 335 -2.68 18.44 15.20
CA TRP A 335 -1.98 19.50 15.92
C TRP A 335 -0.93 20.21 15.06
N TYR A 336 -0.12 19.47 14.30
CA TYR A 336 0.99 20.07 13.55
C TYR A 336 0.59 20.52 12.14
N LEU A 337 -0.36 19.84 11.47
CA LEU A 337 -0.75 20.18 10.10
C LEU A 337 -1.30 21.62 9.96
N PRO A 338 -2.23 22.09 10.84
CA PRO A 338 -2.70 23.47 10.75
C PRO A 338 -1.60 24.53 11.05
N ARG A 339 -0.58 24.16 11.84
CA ARG A 339 0.51 25.06 12.22
C ARG A 339 1.59 25.19 11.15
N LEU A 340 1.97 24.07 10.54
CA LEU A 340 3.09 24.01 9.59
C LEU A 340 2.64 24.14 8.13
N GLY A 341 1.38 23.76 7.84
CA GLY A 341 0.85 23.66 6.48
C GLY A 341 1.35 22.44 5.73
N LEU A 342 0.61 22.04 4.68
CA LEU A 342 0.87 20.82 3.93
C LEU A 342 2.27 20.77 3.32
N ARG A 343 2.74 21.88 2.75
CA ARG A 343 4.06 22.00 2.10
C ARG A 343 5.20 21.60 3.03
N ALA A 344 5.25 22.22 4.21
CA ALA A 344 6.35 22.00 5.15
C ALA A 344 6.31 20.55 5.68
N VAL A 345 5.12 20.03 5.96
CA VAL A 345 4.93 18.66 6.48
C VAL A 345 5.35 17.63 5.44
N VAL A 346 4.89 17.76 4.19
CA VAL A 346 5.23 16.80 3.12
C VAL A 346 6.71 16.86 2.77
N PHE A 347 7.28 18.07 2.63
CA PHE A 347 8.70 18.25 2.34
C PHE A 347 9.58 17.65 3.44
N SER A 348 9.33 17.99 4.71
CA SER A 348 10.11 17.47 5.83
C SER A 348 9.94 15.96 6.01
N GLY A 349 8.72 15.45 5.84
CA GLY A 349 8.43 14.02 5.93
C GLY A 349 9.15 13.22 4.86
N LEU A 350 9.07 13.61 3.59
CA LEU A 350 9.78 12.94 2.49
C LEU A 350 11.31 13.07 2.64
N MET A 351 11.82 14.20 3.10
CA MET A 351 13.26 14.37 3.36
C MET A 351 13.74 13.45 4.50
N LEU A 352 12.95 13.24 5.56
CA LEU A 352 13.27 12.28 6.60
C LEU A 352 13.26 10.85 6.07
N ILE A 353 12.32 10.48 5.19
CA ILE A 353 12.30 9.17 4.53
C ILE A 353 13.57 8.98 3.70
N ALA A 354 13.95 9.97 2.90
CA ALA A 354 15.19 9.94 2.10
C ALA A 354 16.44 9.81 3.00
N THR A 355 16.50 10.60 4.07
CA THR A 355 17.61 10.56 5.03
C THR A 355 17.71 9.19 5.69
N GLY A 356 16.60 8.60 6.18
CA GLY A 356 16.60 7.26 6.76
C GLY A 356 17.11 6.20 5.78
N SER A 357 16.70 6.29 4.49
CA SER A 357 17.18 5.38 3.45
C SER A 357 18.70 5.53 3.21
N ILE A 358 19.21 6.76 3.16
CA ILE A 358 20.64 7.04 2.94
C ILE A 358 21.47 6.64 4.16
N CYS A 359 20.98 6.83 5.37
CA CYS A 359 21.70 6.44 6.59
C CYS A 359 21.95 4.93 6.70
N MET A 360 21.14 4.10 6.00
CA MET A 360 21.38 2.66 5.90
C MET A 360 22.65 2.29 5.14
N LEU A 361 23.24 3.19 4.35
CA LEU A 361 24.52 2.96 3.66
C LEU A 361 25.70 2.74 4.63
N GLY A 362 25.51 3.07 5.91
CA GLY A 362 26.48 2.78 6.97
C GLY A 362 26.50 1.33 7.48
N ILE A 363 25.62 0.45 6.99
CA ILE A 363 25.55 -0.96 7.36
C ILE A 363 26.68 -1.73 6.66
N LYS A 364 27.40 -2.58 7.42
CA LYS A 364 28.45 -3.48 6.92
C LYS A 364 28.14 -4.91 7.36
N LEU A 365 28.83 -5.87 6.76
CA LEU A 365 28.77 -7.25 7.24
C LEU A 365 29.25 -7.30 8.72
N GLY A 366 28.45 -7.97 9.57
CA GLY A 366 28.70 -7.99 11.03
C GLY A 366 28.19 -6.77 11.79
N SER A 367 27.54 -5.79 11.15
CA SER A 367 26.92 -4.67 11.86
C SER A 367 25.84 -5.15 12.83
N PRO A 368 25.78 -4.61 14.06
CA PRO A 368 24.73 -4.95 15.00
C PRO A 368 23.37 -4.38 14.55
N TYR A 369 22.27 -4.99 15.03
CA TYR A 369 20.90 -4.62 14.69
C TYR A 369 20.60 -3.12 14.82
N TRP A 370 21.12 -2.48 15.84
CA TRP A 370 20.82 -1.07 16.10
C TRP A 370 21.29 -0.15 14.95
N ARG A 371 22.28 -0.57 14.14
CA ARG A 371 22.72 0.15 12.92
C ARG A 371 21.61 0.19 11.86
N ALA A 372 20.70 -0.76 11.87
CA ALA A 372 19.50 -0.75 11.03
C ALA A 372 18.32 -0.06 11.74
N ALA A 373 18.20 -0.21 13.05
CA ALA A 373 17.04 0.25 13.81
C ALA A 373 16.88 1.78 13.84
N TRP A 374 17.96 2.55 14.06
CA TRP A 374 17.84 3.99 14.13
C TRP A 374 17.50 4.67 12.79
N PRO A 375 18.04 4.24 11.61
CA PRO A 375 17.57 4.76 10.33
C PRO A 375 16.10 4.41 10.05
N MET A 376 15.65 3.23 10.50
CA MET A 376 14.23 2.85 10.45
C MET A 376 13.35 3.84 11.22
N LEU A 377 13.76 4.27 12.40
CA LEU A 377 13.03 5.27 13.19
C LEU A 377 12.99 6.62 12.49
N VAL A 378 14.08 7.06 11.88
CA VAL A 378 14.12 8.31 11.08
C VAL A 378 13.14 8.22 9.91
N MET A 379 13.18 7.12 9.16
CA MET A 379 12.26 6.91 8.03
C MET A 379 10.81 6.85 8.48
N SER A 380 10.52 6.12 9.56
CA SER A 380 9.18 5.99 10.12
C SER A 380 8.60 7.32 10.62
N THR A 381 9.45 8.19 11.17
CA THR A 381 9.10 9.57 11.52
C THR A 381 8.62 10.33 10.28
N GLY A 382 9.34 10.23 9.17
CA GLY A 382 8.94 10.83 7.89
C GLY A 382 7.62 10.27 7.35
N ILE A 383 7.44 8.95 7.41
CA ILE A 383 6.19 8.28 7.00
C ILE A 383 5.02 8.77 7.86
N GLY A 384 5.18 8.80 9.18
CA GLY A 384 4.15 9.28 10.11
C GLY A 384 3.74 10.73 9.87
N LEU A 385 4.71 11.59 9.52
CA LEU A 385 4.42 12.98 9.15
C LEU A 385 3.59 13.10 7.87
N CYS A 386 3.80 12.23 6.88
CA CYS A 386 3.11 12.29 5.60
C CYS A 386 1.74 11.60 5.61
N THR A 387 1.57 10.48 6.29
CA THR A 387 0.47 9.54 6.10
C THR A 387 -0.91 10.17 6.32
N ALA A 388 -1.16 10.73 7.50
CA ALA A 388 -2.47 11.31 7.83
C ALA A 388 -2.74 12.63 7.10
N PRO A 389 -1.77 13.59 7.01
CA PRO A 389 -1.99 14.83 6.28
C PRO A 389 -2.34 14.65 4.82
N THR A 390 -1.63 13.77 4.10
CA THR A 390 -1.88 13.54 2.66
C THR A 390 -3.23 12.87 2.42
N THR A 391 -3.58 11.86 3.22
CA THR A 391 -4.90 11.23 3.17
C THR A 391 -6.01 12.23 3.49
N SER A 392 -5.84 13.05 4.55
CA SER A 392 -6.83 14.05 4.92
C SER A 392 -7.04 15.09 3.83
N VAL A 393 -5.97 15.56 3.19
CA VAL A 393 -6.06 16.56 2.11
C VAL A 393 -6.79 16.01 0.88
N ILE A 394 -6.55 14.76 0.49
CA ILE A 394 -7.30 14.11 -0.60
C ILE A 394 -8.79 14.10 -0.26
N MET A 395 -9.14 13.66 0.96
CA MET A 395 -10.53 13.54 1.39
C MET A 395 -11.23 14.89 1.58
N THR A 396 -10.53 15.93 2.05
CA THR A 396 -11.13 17.26 2.25
C THR A 396 -11.23 18.07 0.97
N THR A 397 -10.44 17.76 -0.06
CA THR A 397 -10.49 18.43 -1.37
C THR A 397 -11.59 17.87 -2.25
N ALA A 398 -11.94 16.60 -2.07
CA ALA A 398 -12.99 15.96 -2.84
C ALA A 398 -14.39 16.41 -2.38
N PRO A 399 -15.37 16.50 -3.30
CA PRO A 399 -16.78 16.76 -2.96
C PRO A 399 -17.33 15.69 -2.02
N ASP A 400 -18.28 16.07 -1.15
CA ASP A 400 -18.85 15.17 -0.14
C ASP A 400 -19.63 13.98 -0.76
N ASP A 401 -20.18 14.15 -1.96
CA ASP A 401 -20.86 13.10 -2.76
C ASP A 401 -19.87 12.08 -3.38
N LYS A 402 -18.56 12.38 -3.42
CA LYS A 402 -17.53 11.54 -4.06
C LYS A 402 -16.43 11.06 -3.10
N GLN A 403 -16.74 10.90 -1.83
CA GLN A 403 -15.76 10.49 -0.81
C GLN A 403 -15.23 9.07 -1.03
N GLY A 404 -16.06 8.14 -1.53
CA GLY A 404 -15.63 6.78 -1.84
C GLY A 404 -14.62 6.74 -3.00
N VAL A 405 -14.84 7.55 -4.03
CA VAL A 405 -13.89 7.68 -5.16
C VAL A 405 -12.59 8.34 -4.69
N ALA A 406 -12.65 9.38 -3.85
CA ALA A 406 -11.47 10.02 -3.28
C ALA A 406 -10.66 9.04 -2.42
N SER A 407 -11.34 8.24 -1.59
CA SER A 407 -10.72 7.16 -0.81
C SER A 407 -10.07 6.12 -1.72
N ALA A 408 -10.75 5.73 -2.81
CA ALA A 408 -10.21 4.79 -3.79
C ALA A 408 -8.95 5.33 -4.50
N VAL A 409 -8.88 6.63 -4.81
CA VAL A 409 -7.66 7.27 -5.34
C VAL A 409 -6.53 7.24 -4.32
N ASN A 410 -6.84 7.54 -3.04
CA ASN A 410 -5.87 7.45 -1.95
C ASN A 410 -5.27 6.03 -1.86
N ASP A 411 -6.13 5.01 -1.93
CA ASP A 411 -5.72 3.61 -1.80
C ASP A 411 -5.01 3.10 -3.08
N ALA A 412 -5.47 3.48 -4.27
CA ALA A 412 -4.79 3.19 -5.53
C ALA A 412 -3.37 3.80 -5.58
N SER A 413 -3.19 5.02 -5.04
CA SER A 413 -1.88 5.65 -4.92
C SER A 413 -0.93 4.85 -4.02
N ARG A 414 -1.46 4.23 -2.95
CA ARG A 414 -0.70 3.33 -2.06
C ARG A 414 -0.27 2.06 -2.79
N GLU A 415 -1.20 1.39 -3.47
CA GLU A 415 -0.94 0.13 -4.17
C GLU A 415 0.06 0.31 -5.30
N ILE A 416 -0.11 1.34 -6.13
CA ILE A 416 0.83 1.66 -7.20
C ILE A 416 2.22 1.98 -6.63
N GLY A 417 2.27 2.78 -5.56
CA GLY A 417 3.52 3.10 -4.88
C GLY A 417 4.22 1.84 -4.36
N ALA A 418 3.50 0.99 -3.65
CA ALA A 418 4.04 -0.26 -3.09
C ALA A 418 4.58 -1.20 -4.17
N ALA A 419 3.82 -1.42 -5.25
CA ALA A 419 4.24 -2.26 -6.36
C ALA A 419 5.50 -1.72 -7.04
N LEU A 420 5.54 -0.41 -7.35
CA LEU A 420 6.71 0.25 -7.92
C LEU A 420 7.93 0.14 -6.98
N GLY A 421 7.74 0.29 -5.68
CA GLY A 421 8.82 0.21 -4.70
C GLY A 421 9.49 -1.15 -4.67
N ILE A 422 8.71 -2.22 -4.58
CA ILE A 422 9.21 -3.61 -4.59
C ILE A 422 9.90 -3.91 -5.93
N ALA A 423 9.27 -3.54 -7.05
CA ALA A 423 9.80 -3.82 -8.38
C ALA A 423 11.13 -3.08 -8.64
N LEU A 424 11.24 -1.80 -8.29
CA LEU A 424 12.47 -1.03 -8.42
C LEU A 424 13.57 -1.58 -7.51
N ALA A 425 13.28 -1.75 -6.22
CA ALA A 425 14.24 -2.27 -5.25
C ALA A 425 14.75 -3.66 -5.65
N GLY A 426 13.83 -4.56 -6.03
CA GLY A 426 14.15 -5.92 -6.43
C GLY A 426 14.99 -5.99 -7.72
N SER A 427 14.61 -5.24 -8.76
CA SER A 427 15.34 -5.20 -10.02
C SER A 427 16.75 -4.63 -9.85
N MET A 428 16.89 -3.55 -9.07
CA MET A 428 18.19 -2.94 -8.82
C MET A 428 19.08 -3.83 -7.96
N LEU A 429 18.50 -4.45 -6.92
CA LEU A 429 19.21 -5.41 -6.09
C LEU A 429 19.74 -6.56 -6.93
N ALA A 430 18.89 -7.20 -7.74
CA ALA A 430 19.27 -8.34 -8.59
C ALA A 430 20.38 -7.97 -9.59
N ALA A 431 20.21 -6.88 -10.33
CA ALA A 431 21.17 -6.44 -11.34
C ALA A 431 22.54 -6.10 -10.72
N ARG A 432 22.55 -5.35 -9.60
CA ARG A 432 23.79 -4.97 -8.94
C ARG A 432 24.45 -6.16 -8.25
N TYR A 433 23.68 -7.03 -7.60
CA TYR A 433 24.15 -8.25 -6.96
C TYR A 433 24.89 -9.15 -7.96
N ALA A 434 24.25 -9.49 -9.08
CA ALA A 434 24.87 -10.32 -10.12
C ALA A 434 26.16 -9.69 -10.65
N LYS A 435 26.17 -8.37 -10.91
CA LYS A 435 27.36 -7.64 -11.40
C LYS A 435 28.51 -7.65 -10.38
N THR A 436 28.20 -7.44 -9.09
CA THR A 436 29.23 -7.38 -8.02
C THR A 436 29.75 -8.79 -7.69
N LEU A 437 28.92 -9.82 -7.79
CA LEU A 437 29.31 -11.20 -7.49
C LEU A 437 30.14 -11.83 -8.61
N ALA A 438 29.87 -11.53 -9.88
CA ALA A 438 30.47 -12.19 -11.04
C ALA A 438 32.01 -12.31 -11.00
N PRO A 439 32.80 -11.26 -10.65
CA PRO A 439 34.26 -11.38 -10.57
C PRO A 439 34.73 -12.36 -9.48
N ASN A 440 33.93 -12.59 -8.45
CA ASN A 440 34.27 -13.44 -7.31
C ASN A 440 33.90 -14.91 -7.53
N LEU A 441 33.23 -15.23 -8.65
CA LEU A 441 32.84 -16.59 -9.02
C LEU A 441 33.91 -17.32 -9.83
N VAL A 442 35.00 -16.63 -10.19
CA VAL A 442 36.13 -17.24 -10.88
C VAL A 442 36.72 -18.37 -10.01
N GLY A 443 36.80 -19.58 -10.60
CA GLY A 443 37.25 -20.78 -9.88
C GLY A 443 36.14 -21.67 -9.32
N PHE A 444 34.87 -21.23 -9.37
CA PHE A 444 33.74 -22.10 -9.07
C PHE A 444 33.19 -22.81 -10.32
N PRO A 445 32.62 -24.03 -10.18
CA PRO A 445 31.93 -24.68 -11.30
C PRO A 445 30.81 -23.79 -11.85
N LYS A 446 30.60 -23.83 -13.18
CA LYS A 446 29.59 -22.96 -13.84
C LYS A 446 28.20 -23.07 -13.22
N ALA A 447 27.75 -24.30 -12.94
CA ALA A 447 26.43 -24.53 -12.29
C ALA A 447 26.32 -23.87 -10.91
N VAL A 448 27.41 -23.82 -10.13
CA VAL A 448 27.46 -23.12 -8.83
C VAL A 448 27.40 -21.61 -9.05
N GLY A 449 28.16 -21.10 -10.03
CA GLY A 449 28.15 -19.69 -10.38
C GLY A 449 26.80 -19.19 -10.88
N ASP A 450 26.16 -19.94 -11.78
CA ASP A 450 24.84 -19.59 -12.32
C ASP A 450 23.77 -19.55 -11.21
N ALA A 451 23.74 -20.57 -10.34
CA ALA A 451 22.82 -20.61 -9.19
C ALA A 451 23.09 -19.46 -8.20
N ALA A 452 24.36 -19.22 -7.85
CA ALA A 452 24.71 -18.16 -6.91
C ALA A 452 24.39 -16.76 -7.45
N SER A 453 24.50 -16.53 -8.75
CA SER A 453 24.21 -15.25 -9.40
C SER A 453 22.73 -14.86 -9.37
N THR A 454 21.84 -15.83 -9.18
CA THR A 454 20.38 -15.61 -9.20
C THR A 454 19.91 -14.83 -7.97
N SER A 455 20.38 -15.21 -6.78
CA SER A 455 20.02 -14.52 -5.53
C SER A 455 20.94 -14.92 -4.37
N LEU A 456 21.02 -14.07 -3.34
CA LEU A 456 21.73 -14.40 -2.11
C LEU A 456 21.19 -15.69 -1.46
N GLY A 457 19.86 -15.89 -1.45
CA GLY A 457 19.25 -17.10 -0.88
C GLY A 457 19.74 -18.37 -1.54
N GLN A 458 19.80 -18.40 -2.88
CA GLN A 458 20.35 -19.53 -3.63
C GLN A 458 21.86 -19.71 -3.42
N ALA A 459 22.60 -18.60 -3.38
CA ALA A 459 24.04 -18.65 -3.11
C ALA A 459 24.34 -19.28 -1.74
N LEU A 460 23.58 -18.91 -0.68
CA LEU A 460 23.72 -19.48 0.65
C LEU A 460 23.34 -20.96 0.72
N GLU A 461 22.30 -21.37 -0.01
CA GLU A 461 21.89 -22.78 -0.08
C GLU A 461 22.96 -23.64 -0.79
N VAL A 462 23.51 -23.16 -1.90
CA VAL A 462 24.64 -23.82 -2.59
C VAL A 462 25.85 -23.88 -1.68
N ALA A 463 26.19 -22.76 -1.01
CA ALA A 463 27.32 -22.73 -0.07
C ALA A 463 27.15 -23.72 1.08
N ARG A 464 25.93 -23.88 1.60
CA ARG A 464 25.61 -24.88 2.64
C ARG A 464 25.83 -26.30 2.16
N ARG A 465 25.43 -26.62 0.91
CA ARG A 465 25.64 -27.96 0.30
C ARG A 465 27.11 -28.29 0.06
N LEU A 466 27.92 -27.27 -0.24
CA LEU A 466 29.38 -27.41 -0.40
C LEU A 466 30.14 -27.57 0.93
N GLY A 467 29.48 -27.39 2.06
CA GLY A 467 30.10 -27.47 3.37
C GLY A 467 31.24 -26.47 3.56
N PRO A 468 32.41 -26.88 4.11
CA PRO A 468 33.54 -25.97 4.33
C PRO A 468 34.05 -25.26 3.08
N ALA A 469 33.98 -25.91 1.92
CA ALA A 469 34.36 -25.31 0.63
C ALA A 469 33.43 -24.17 0.18
N GLY A 470 32.21 -24.14 0.71
CA GLY A 470 31.22 -23.09 0.44
C GLY A 470 31.40 -21.82 1.28
N ALA A 471 32.26 -21.80 2.29
CA ALA A 471 32.43 -20.66 3.19
C ALA A 471 32.80 -19.37 2.44
N ARG A 472 33.76 -19.44 1.50
CA ARG A 472 34.14 -18.32 0.65
C ARG A 472 32.98 -17.82 -0.21
N LEU A 473 32.18 -18.72 -0.81
CA LEU A 473 31.01 -18.36 -1.60
C LEU A 473 29.99 -17.61 -0.73
N SER A 474 29.71 -18.10 0.46
CA SER A 474 28.80 -17.43 1.41
C SER A 474 29.25 -16.00 1.74
N GLU A 475 30.53 -15.81 2.04
CA GLU A 475 31.08 -14.50 2.41
C GLU A 475 31.03 -13.49 1.25
N VAL A 476 31.52 -13.85 0.07
CA VAL A 476 31.51 -12.96 -1.12
C VAL A 476 30.08 -12.63 -1.56
N SER A 477 29.14 -13.58 -1.46
CA SER A 477 27.73 -13.37 -1.78
C SER A 477 27.07 -12.41 -0.79
N LYS A 478 27.36 -12.52 0.51
CA LYS A 478 26.86 -11.57 1.52
C LYS A 478 27.39 -10.15 1.30
N MET A 479 28.69 -10.02 0.96
CA MET A 479 29.28 -8.70 0.65
C MET A 479 28.65 -8.10 -0.63
N ALA A 480 28.46 -8.90 -1.68
CA ALA A 480 27.81 -8.46 -2.92
C ALA A 480 26.37 -8.02 -2.68
N PHE A 481 25.63 -8.71 -1.80
CA PHE A 481 24.27 -8.31 -1.41
C PHE A 481 24.25 -6.96 -0.68
N ILE A 482 25.16 -6.72 0.26
CA ILE A 482 25.23 -5.44 0.99
C ILE A 482 25.54 -4.29 0.01
N ASP A 483 26.48 -4.46 -0.94
CA ASP A 483 26.77 -3.46 -1.97
C ASP A 483 25.55 -3.18 -2.86
N ALA A 484 24.85 -4.23 -3.26
CA ALA A 484 23.64 -4.12 -4.05
C ALA A 484 22.49 -3.45 -3.28
N MET A 485 22.31 -3.78 -2.01
CA MET A 485 21.34 -3.14 -1.11
C MET A 485 21.64 -1.65 -0.95
N HIS A 486 22.91 -1.27 -0.73
CA HIS A 486 23.32 0.13 -0.66
C HIS A 486 23.00 0.90 -1.93
N SER A 487 23.31 0.32 -3.11
CA SER A 487 22.99 0.94 -4.39
C SER A 487 21.49 1.18 -4.56
N SER A 488 20.66 0.19 -4.19
CA SER A 488 19.20 0.30 -4.25
C SER A 488 18.66 1.36 -3.28
N LEU A 489 19.13 1.37 -2.04
CA LEU A 489 18.75 2.35 -1.02
C LEU A 489 19.14 3.77 -1.39
N LEU A 490 20.33 3.96 -1.99
CA LEU A 490 20.78 5.26 -2.46
C LEU A 490 19.85 5.81 -3.55
N VAL A 491 19.51 4.99 -4.54
CA VAL A 491 18.62 5.44 -5.64
C VAL A 491 17.21 5.73 -5.11
N LEU A 492 16.66 4.86 -4.24
CA LEU A 492 15.37 5.14 -3.59
C LEU A 492 15.42 6.44 -2.77
N GLY A 493 16.48 6.64 -1.99
CA GLY A 493 16.66 7.85 -1.19
C GLY A 493 16.76 9.12 -2.03
N VAL A 494 17.55 9.08 -3.12
CA VAL A 494 17.67 10.22 -4.06
C VAL A 494 16.34 10.48 -4.77
N LEU A 495 15.64 9.44 -5.23
CA LEU A 495 14.32 9.58 -5.87
C LEU A 495 13.33 10.27 -4.94
N VAL A 496 13.27 9.85 -3.66
CA VAL A 496 12.39 10.48 -2.66
C VAL A 496 12.82 11.91 -2.36
N ALA A 497 14.13 12.19 -2.24
CA ALA A 497 14.61 13.54 -2.00
C ALA A 497 14.27 14.51 -3.17
N VAL A 498 14.46 14.07 -4.41
CA VAL A 498 14.04 14.84 -5.60
C VAL A 498 12.53 15.05 -5.61
N SER A 499 11.76 14.00 -5.32
CA SER A 499 10.30 14.10 -5.22
C SER A 499 9.87 15.05 -4.10
N ALA A 500 10.57 15.06 -2.96
CA ALA A 500 10.32 16.01 -1.86
C ALA A 500 10.43 17.45 -2.31
N VAL A 501 11.48 17.77 -3.08
CA VAL A 501 11.66 19.12 -3.63
C VAL A 501 10.54 19.46 -4.63
N LEU A 502 10.28 18.59 -5.60
CA LEU A 502 9.27 18.84 -6.63
C LEU A 502 7.86 18.99 -6.03
N ILE A 503 7.47 18.06 -5.15
CA ILE A 503 6.16 18.09 -4.48
C ILE A 503 6.10 19.29 -3.53
N GLY A 504 7.16 19.55 -2.77
CA GLY A 504 7.23 20.71 -1.87
C GLY A 504 7.10 22.06 -2.58
N LEU A 505 7.63 22.19 -3.79
CA LEU A 505 7.44 23.39 -4.60
C LEU A 505 5.98 23.56 -5.06
N TRP A 506 5.28 22.46 -5.34
CA TRP A 506 3.91 22.48 -5.87
C TRP A 506 2.83 22.46 -4.77
N ALA A 507 3.10 21.89 -3.61
CA ALA A 507 2.17 21.78 -2.50
C ALA A 507 1.74 23.15 -1.95
N PRO A 508 0.48 23.32 -1.55
CA PRO A 508 0.03 24.54 -0.88
C PRO A 508 0.72 24.71 0.48
N GLY A 509 1.07 25.95 0.81
CA GLY A 509 1.60 26.32 2.11
C GLY A 509 0.51 26.47 3.17
N ARG A 510 0.84 27.17 4.26
CA ARG A 510 -0.13 27.60 5.26
C ARG A 510 -1.18 28.51 4.60
N ASP A 511 -2.43 28.35 4.99
CA ASP A 511 -3.58 29.10 4.46
C ASP A 511 -3.78 28.92 2.93
N ASP A 512 -3.48 27.73 2.42
CA ASP A 512 -3.60 27.34 1.01
C ASP A 512 -2.81 28.22 0.02
N GLN A 513 -1.83 28.98 0.50
CA GLN A 513 -1.05 29.88 -0.33
C GLN A 513 -0.02 29.11 -1.20
N GLN A 514 -0.15 29.26 -2.51
CA GLN A 514 0.81 28.76 -3.48
C GLN A 514 2.05 29.68 -3.54
N LEU A 515 3.21 29.09 -3.90
CA LEU A 515 4.39 29.90 -4.25
C LEU A 515 4.08 30.80 -5.45
N ARG A 516 4.64 32.01 -5.48
CA ARG A 516 4.43 32.98 -6.57
C ARG A 516 4.55 32.37 -7.98
N PRO A 517 5.63 31.63 -8.33
CA PRO A 517 5.79 31.04 -9.66
C PRO A 517 4.66 30.05 -10.00
N VAL A 518 4.22 29.24 -9.05
CA VAL A 518 3.13 28.26 -9.25
C VAL A 518 1.80 28.98 -9.43
N ARG A 519 1.56 30.03 -8.66
CA ARG A 519 0.34 30.84 -8.76
C ARG A 519 0.23 31.53 -10.13
N GLU A 520 1.33 32.04 -10.65
CA GLU A 520 1.38 32.66 -11.99
C GLU A 520 1.15 31.66 -13.11
N LEU A 521 1.71 30.44 -12.99
CA LEU A 521 1.46 29.32 -13.92
C LEU A 521 -0.01 28.87 -13.92
N LEU A 522 -0.63 28.78 -12.75
CA LEU A 522 -2.04 28.42 -12.61
C LEU A 522 -2.98 29.53 -13.13
N ALA A 523 -2.62 30.79 -12.91
CA ALA A 523 -3.38 31.95 -13.43
C ALA A 523 -3.40 31.99 -14.97
N ARG A 524 -2.28 31.62 -15.62
CA ARG A 524 -2.19 31.53 -17.10
C ARG A 524 -3.01 30.39 -17.71
N ARG A 525 -3.41 29.38 -16.93
CA ARG A 525 -4.19 28.22 -17.38
C ARG A 525 -5.70 28.38 -17.18
N ARG A 526 -6.17 29.43 -16.51
CA ARG A 526 -7.61 29.71 -16.44
C ARG A 526 -8.05 30.25 -17.80
N PRO A 527 -8.92 29.56 -18.55
CA PRO A 527 -9.54 30.13 -19.73
C PRO A 527 -10.34 31.37 -19.30
N LYS A 528 -10.25 32.43 -20.08
CA LYS A 528 -11.06 33.65 -19.92
C LYS A 528 -12.53 33.34 -20.11
#